data_fe36754b8a913ffc2d9dc57b6f838ce4
#
_entry.id   fe36754b8a913ffc2d9dc57b6f838ce4
#
_cell.length_a   1.000
_cell.length_b   1.000
_cell.length_c   1.000
_cell.angle_alpha   90.00
_cell.angle_beta   90.00
_cell.angle_gamma   90.00
#
_symmetry.space_group_name_H-M   'P 1'
#
loop_
_entity.id
_entity.type
_entity.pdbx_description
1 polymer ?
#
loop_
_entity_poly.entity_id
_entity_poly.type
_entity_poly.pdbx_seq_one_letter_code
_entity_poly.pdbx_strand_id
1 'polypeptide(L)'
;QVIDIELPPIVRFERQGGGKDAVDSAAKLLSEAKFPVILSGAGVVIGDAIEDCKKLAEKLDAPVCNGYQHNDSFPGSHPLAVGPLGYNGSKAAMELISKADVVLALGTRLNPFSTLPGYGIDYWPKDATIIQVDMNADRIGLTKKVTVGICGDAKMVAQQILQKLSSNAGDNGREDRKNLIHQTKSAWLQTLTSLDHEDDDPGTCLLYTSDAADEGHC
;
A
#
# COMPACT_ATOMS: atom_id res chain seq x y z
N GLN A 1 40.24 17.48 -12.07
CA GLN A 1 40.86 16.43 -11.26
C GLN A 1 40.04 15.17 -11.49
N VAL A 2 40.62 14.15 -12.11
CA VAL A 2 39.98 12.83 -12.27
C VAL A 2 40.27 12.09 -10.96
N ILE A 3 39.21 11.69 -10.24
CA ILE A 3 39.33 10.87 -9.04
C ILE A 3 38.96 9.44 -9.45
N ASP A 4 39.90 8.52 -9.33
CA ASP A 4 39.64 7.11 -9.45
C ASP A 4 38.88 6.63 -8.19
N ILE A 5 37.63 6.26 -8.35
CA ILE A 5 36.81 5.71 -7.27
C ILE A 5 36.76 4.19 -7.43
N GLU A 6 37.37 3.50 -6.50
CA GLU A 6 37.25 2.05 -6.39
C GLU A 6 35.90 1.71 -5.74
N LEU A 7 34.97 1.18 -6.53
CA LEU A 7 33.67 0.77 -5.99
C LEU A 7 33.79 -0.56 -5.27
N PRO A 8 33.21 -0.72 -4.07
CA PRO A 8 33.21 -2.00 -3.39
C PRO A 8 32.42 -3.04 -4.21
N PRO A 9 32.76 -4.32 -4.09
CA PRO A 9 32.03 -5.38 -4.80
C PRO A 9 30.56 -5.39 -4.40
N ILE A 10 29.69 -5.60 -5.38
CA ILE A 10 28.25 -5.74 -5.13
C ILE A 10 28.00 -7.06 -4.41
N VAL A 11 27.57 -6.96 -3.16
CA VAL A 11 27.14 -8.13 -2.39
C VAL A 11 25.63 -8.35 -2.62
N ARG A 12 25.27 -9.51 -3.15
CA ARG A 12 23.88 -9.93 -3.28
C ARG A 12 23.49 -10.73 -2.04
N PHE A 13 22.49 -10.23 -1.33
CA PHE A 13 21.90 -10.95 -0.21
C PHE A 13 20.83 -11.93 -0.73
N GLU A 14 20.77 -13.12 -0.14
CA GLU A 14 19.65 -14.02 -0.37
C GLU A 14 18.36 -13.42 0.21
N ARG A 15 17.27 -13.59 -0.54
CA ARG A 15 15.94 -13.18 -0.03
C ARG A 15 15.55 -14.12 1.11
N GLN A 16 15.08 -13.53 2.19
CA GLN A 16 14.63 -14.29 3.36
C GLN A 16 13.12 -14.11 3.53
N GLY A 17 12.44 -15.21 3.81
CA GLY A 17 11.05 -15.19 4.24
C GLY A 17 10.92 -14.76 5.69
N GLY A 18 9.67 -14.57 6.11
CA GLY A 18 9.35 -14.29 7.50
C GLY A 18 9.50 -15.51 8.42
N GLY A 19 9.67 -15.29 9.71
CA GLY A 19 9.62 -16.35 10.71
C GLY A 19 8.25 -17.04 10.72
N LYS A 20 8.25 -18.37 10.89
CA LYS A 20 7.06 -19.22 10.79
C LYS A 20 5.90 -18.71 11.65
N ASP A 21 6.13 -18.41 12.93
CA ASP A 21 5.08 -18.06 13.88
C ASP A 21 4.45 -16.69 13.56
N ALA A 22 5.25 -15.73 13.09
CA ALA A 22 4.78 -14.43 12.68
C ALA A 22 3.95 -14.51 11.38
N VAL A 23 4.37 -15.34 10.43
CA VAL A 23 3.63 -15.59 9.18
C VAL A 23 2.30 -16.32 9.47
N ASP A 24 2.32 -17.34 10.33
CA ASP A 24 1.11 -18.07 10.74
C ASP A 24 0.11 -17.13 11.45
N SER A 25 0.59 -16.25 12.33
CA SER A 25 -0.22 -15.24 12.99
C SER A 25 -0.82 -14.24 12.00
N ALA A 26 -0.03 -13.76 11.05
CA ALA A 26 -0.49 -12.83 10.01
C ALA A 26 -1.56 -13.49 9.12
N ALA A 27 -1.34 -14.71 8.67
CA ALA A 27 -2.29 -15.44 7.84
C ALA A 27 -3.62 -15.71 8.57
N LYS A 28 -3.57 -16.02 9.87
CA LYS A 28 -4.75 -16.19 10.71
C LYS A 28 -5.54 -14.88 10.80
N LEU A 29 -4.89 -13.78 11.18
CA LEU A 29 -5.52 -12.47 11.31
C LEU A 29 -6.18 -12.02 10.01
N LEU A 30 -5.48 -12.16 8.89
CA LEU A 30 -6.02 -11.82 7.56
C LEU A 30 -7.18 -12.74 7.15
N SER A 31 -7.15 -14.02 7.53
CA SER A 31 -8.25 -14.96 7.24
C SER A 31 -9.52 -14.64 8.01
N GLU A 32 -9.40 -14.10 9.23
CA GLU A 32 -10.51 -13.76 10.11
C GLU A 32 -11.02 -12.32 9.90
N ALA A 33 -10.28 -11.48 9.18
CA ALA A 33 -10.57 -10.07 8.97
C ALA A 33 -11.91 -9.85 8.25
N LYS A 34 -12.65 -8.82 8.69
CA LYS A 34 -13.86 -8.34 8.02
C LYS A 34 -13.54 -7.28 6.97
N PHE A 35 -12.59 -6.43 7.27
CA PHE A 35 -12.15 -5.36 6.37
C PHE A 35 -10.62 -5.28 6.31
N PRO A 36 -9.97 -6.31 5.71
CA PRO A 36 -8.52 -6.25 5.49
C PRO A 36 -8.18 -5.18 4.46
N VAL A 37 -7.10 -4.43 4.71
CA VAL A 37 -6.53 -3.46 3.77
C VAL A 37 -5.05 -3.76 3.58
N ILE A 38 -4.56 -3.69 2.35
CA ILE A 38 -3.14 -3.80 2.07
C ILE A 38 -2.58 -2.40 1.82
N LEU A 39 -1.52 -2.04 2.54
CA LEU A 39 -0.70 -0.86 2.26
C LEU A 39 0.60 -1.30 1.61
N SER A 40 0.69 -1.11 0.30
CA SER A 40 1.82 -1.52 -0.53
C SER A 40 2.88 -0.41 -0.61
N GLY A 41 4.13 -0.75 -0.39
CA GLY A 41 5.24 0.22 -0.39
C GLY A 41 6.42 -0.17 -1.28
N ALA A 42 7.53 0.55 -1.14
CA ALA A 42 8.77 0.37 -1.90
C ALA A 42 9.27 -1.08 -1.95
N GLY A 43 9.16 -1.80 -0.84
CA GLY A 43 9.61 -3.19 -0.74
C GLY A 43 8.87 -4.14 -1.69
N VAL A 44 7.65 -3.80 -2.10
CA VAL A 44 6.89 -4.57 -3.10
C VAL A 44 7.50 -4.40 -4.48
N VAL A 45 7.90 -3.17 -4.84
CA VAL A 45 8.57 -2.87 -6.12
C VAL A 45 9.97 -3.47 -6.15
N ILE A 46 10.80 -3.13 -5.14
CA ILE A 46 12.19 -3.58 -5.04
C ILE A 46 12.28 -5.12 -4.95
N GLY A 47 11.34 -5.73 -4.23
CA GLY A 47 11.23 -7.17 -4.05
C GLY A 47 10.63 -7.92 -5.25
N ASP A 48 10.18 -7.21 -6.32
CA ASP A 48 9.45 -7.83 -7.44
C ASP A 48 8.23 -8.64 -6.93
N ALA A 49 7.44 -8.03 -6.03
CA ALA A 49 6.32 -8.66 -5.31
C ALA A 49 4.95 -8.17 -5.78
N ILE A 50 4.88 -7.41 -6.89
CA ILE A 50 3.61 -6.79 -7.35
C ILE A 50 2.55 -7.86 -7.62
N GLU A 51 2.91 -8.92 -8.33
CA GLU A 51 1.97 -10.02 -8.63
C GLU A 51 1.57 -10.82 -7.39
N ASP A 52 2.46 -10.96 -6.40
CA ASP A 52 2.15 -11.64 -5.15
C ASP A 52 1.23 -10.78 -4.26
N CYS A 53 1.45 -9.46 -4.25
CA CYS A 53 0.56 -8.49 -3.62
C CYS A 53 -0.84 -8.53 -4.26
N LYS A 54 -0.91 -8.59 -5.59
CA LYS A 54 -2.16 -8.71 -6.34
C LYS A 54 -2.93 -9.98 -5.97
N LYS A 55 -2.27 -11.13 -5.95
CA LYS A 55 -2.88 -12.41 -5.52
C LYS A 55 -3.41 -12.35 -4.09
N LEU A 56 -2.69 -11.71 -3.17
CA LEU A 56 -3.17 -11.48 -1.80
C LEU A 56 -4.42 -10.61 -1.79
N ALA A 57 -4.40 -9.50 -2.52
CA ALA A 57 -5.52 -8.57 -2.61
C ALA A 57 -6.77 -9.26 -3.18
N GLU A 58 -6.62 -10.02 -4.26
CA GLU A 58 -7.71 -10.78 -4.89
C GLU A 58 -8.26 -11.89 -3.98
N LYS A 59 -7.37 -12.62 -3.28
CA LYS A 59 -7.79 -13.68 -2.36
C LYS A 59 -8.59 -13.14 -1.18
N LEU A 60 -8.22 -11.95 -0.69
CA LEU A 60 -8.84 -11.30 0.46
C LEU A 60 -9.97 -10.34 0.07
N ASP A 61 -10.17 -10.05 -1.22
CA ASP A 61 -10.96 -8.91 -1.72
C ASP A 61 -10.61 -7.60 -0.98
N ALA A 62 -9.32 -7.42 -0.70
CA ALA A 62 -8.79 -6.31 0.08
C ALA A 62 -8.47 -5.11 -0.80
N PRO A 63 -8.92 -3.89 -0.48
CA PRO A 63 -8.45 -2.70 -1.18
C PRO A 63 -6.96 -2.49 -0.92
N VAL A 64 -6.24 -2.01 -1.94
CA VAL A 64 -4.80 -1.75 -1.88
C VAL A 64 -4.55 -0.26 -1.95
N CYS A 65 -4.00 0.27 -0.85
CA CYS A 65 -3.45 1.62 -0.79
C CYS A 65 -1.97 1.57 -1.15
N ASN A 66 -1.47 2.62 -1.80
CA ASN A 66 -0.05 2.76 -2.10
C ASN A 66 0.63 3.69 -1.08
N GLY A 67 1.90 3.45 -0.78
CA GLY A 67 2.75 4.43 -0.11
C GLY A 67 2.93 5.67 -0.98
N TYR A 68 3.09 6.85 -0.38
CA TYR A 68 3.11 8.17 -1.02
C TYR A 68 3.95 8.29 -2.30
N GLN A 69 5.07 7.57 -2.42
CA GLN A 69 5.98 7.66 -3.56
C GLN A 69 6.01 6.37 -4.40
N HIS A 70 5.07 5.46 -4.18
CA HIS A 70 5.11 4.13 -4.78
C HIS A 70 3.78 3.76 -5.43
N ASN A 71 3.32 4.61 -6.34
CA ASN A 71 2.12 4.33 -7.15
C ASN A 71 2.32 3.12 -8.07
N ASP A 72 3.57 2.75 -8.33
CA ASP A 72 4.02 1.60 -9.09
C ASP A 72 3.94 0.27 -8.33
N SER A 73 3.68 0.31 -7.01
CA SER A 73 3.65 -0.90 -6.17
C SER A 73 2.39 -1.76 -6.33
N PHE A 74 1.40 -1.25 -7.06
CA PHE A 74 0.19 -2.00 -7.40
C PHE A 74 -0.45 -1.45 -8.68
N PRO A 75 -1.01 -2.29 -9.59
CA PRO A 75 -1.61 -1.81 -10.83
C PRO A 75 -2.77 -0.86 -10.58
N GLY A 76 -2.66 0.41 -11.00
CA GLY A 76 -3.66 1.44 -10.75
C GLY A 76 -5.02 1.18 -11.41
N SER A 77 -5.04 0.42 -12.53
CA SER A 77 -6.26 0.00 -13.23
C SER A 77 -7.01 -1.15 -12.54
N HIS A 78 -6.40 -1.80 -11.53
CA HIS A 78 -7.02 -2.91 -10.84
C HIS A 78 -8.25 -2.46 -10.02
N PRO A 79 -9.36 -3.23 -10.00
CA PRO A 79 -10.57 -2.85 -9.24
C PRO A 79 -10.31 -2.58 -7.75
N LEU A 80 -9.36 -3.28 -7.14
CA LEU A 80 -8.98 -3.11 -5.74
C LEU A 80 -7.94 -2.00 -5.49
N ALA A 81 -7.38 -1.37 -6.54
CA ALA A 81 -6.51 -0.21 -6.37
C ALA A 81 -7.33 1.00 -5.90
N VAL A 82 -6.93 1.62 -4.80
CA VAL A 82 -7.65 2.78 -4.24
C VAL A 82 -6.79 4.03 -4.16
N GLY A 83 -5.55 3.94 -4.59
CA GLY A 83 -4.61 5.06 -4.73
C GLY A 83 -3.71 5.27 -3.51
N PRO A 84 -2.87 6.30 -3.55
CA PRO A 84 -1.88 6.57 -2.52
C PRO A 84 -2.50 7.14 -1.24
N LEU A 85 -1.83 6.88 -0.12
CA LEU A 85 -2.03 7.58 1.15
C LEU A 85 -1.05 8.76 1.26
N GLY A 86 -1.27 9.62 2.24
CA GLY A 86 -0.40 10.73 2.57
C GLY A 86 -0.93 12.08 2.10
N TYR A 87 -0.10 13.11 2.17
CA TYR A 87 -0.50 14.51 2.05
C TYR A 87 -1.30 14.82 0.77
N ASN A 88 -0.85 14.32 -0.39
CA ASN A 88 -1.55 14.47 -1.67
C ASN A 88 -2.17 13.14 -2.14
N GLY A 89 -2.60 12.33 -1.19
CA GLY A 89 -3.13 11.01 -1.49
C GLY A 89 -4.57 11.01 -1.97
N SER A 90 -5.07 9.81 -2.23
CA SER A 90 -6.45 9.56 -2.61
C SER A 90 -7.38 9.65 -1.40
N LYS A 91 -8.42 10.45 -1.48
CA LYS A 91 -9.46 10.50 -0.45
C LYS A 91 -10.14 9.14 -0.28
N ALA A 92 -10.35 8.41 -1.39
CA ALA A 92 -10.89 7.05 -1.34
C ALA A 92 -9.99 6.09 -0.54
N ALA A 93 -8.66 6.16 -0.73
CA ALA A 93 -7.72 5.36 0.04
C ALA A 93 -7.81 5.67 1.54
N MET A 94 -7.89 6.96 1.90
CA MET A 94 -8.01 7.41 3.29
C MET A 94 -9.31 6.94 3.94
N GLU A 95 -10.43 7.07 3.25
CA GLU A 95 -11.74 6.63 3.75
C GLU A 95 -11.80 5.10 3.92
N LEU A 96 -11.21 4.33 3.00
CA LEU A 96 -11.23 2.88 3.07
C LEU A 96 -10.30 2.34 4.15
N ILE A 97 -9.06 2.84 4.25
CA ILE A 97 -8.15 2.37 5.31
C ILE A 97 -8.67 2.71 6.71
N SER A 98 -9.42 3.80 6.87
CA SER A 98 -10.03 4.16 8.16
C SER A 98 -11.03 3.13 8.67
N LYS A 99 -11.55 2.26 7.80
CA LYS A 99 -12.49 1.17 8.13
C LYS A 99 -11.81 -0.16 8.39
N ALA A 100 -10.49 -0.23 8.21
CA ALA A 100 -9.75 -1.47 8.36
C ALA A 100 -9.82 -2.01 9.79
N ASP A 101 -10.06 -3.30 9.94
CA ASP A 101 -9.82 -4.06 11.16
C ASP A 101 -8.44 -4.72 11.15
N VAL A 102 -7.91 -5.01 9.97
CA VAL A 102 -6.54 -5.52 9.76
C VAL A 102 -5.86 -4.74 8.63
N VAL A 103 -4.67 -4.23 8.87
CA VAL A 103 -3.82 -3.61 7.84
C VAL A 103 -2.58 -4.46 7.63
N LEU A 104 -2.39 -4.94 6.41
CA LEU A 104 -1.13 -5.54 5.96
C LEU A 104 -0.25 -4.46 5.33
N ALA A 105 0.71 -3.94 6.08
CA ALA A 105 1.73 -3.01 5.61
C ALA A 105 2.88 -3.80 4.95
N LEU A 106 2.79 -4.04 3.65
CA LEU A 106 3.69 -4.89 2.88
C LEU A 106 4.82 -4.08 2.26
N GLY A 107 6.05 -4.32 2.69
CA GLY A 107 7.24 -3.65 2.16
C GLY A 107 7.23 -2.14 2.37
N THR A 108 6.66 -1.66 3.47
CA THR A 108 6.62 -0.24 3.81
C THR A 108 7.07 0.01 5.24
N ARG A 109 7.93 1.00 5.41
CA ARG A 109 8.37 1.47 6.72
C ARG A 109 7.35 2.34 7.47
N LEU A 110 6.15 2.48 6.92
CA LEU A 110 5.09 3.35 7.49
C LEU A 110 5.58 4.79 7.72
N ASN A 111 6.30 5.35 6.73
CA ASN A 111 6.85 6.70 6.80
C ASN A 111 5.75 7.70 7.22
N PRO A 112 6.04 8.66 8.12
CA PRO A 112 5.09 9.70 8.51
C PRO A 112 4.42 10.41 7.31
N PHE A 113 5.16 10.73 6.25
CA PHE A 113 4.57 11.34 5.03
C PHE A 113 3.53 10.45 4.35
N SER A 114 3.70 9.13 4.37
CA SER A 114 2.72 8.18 3.82
C SER A 114 1.50 7.97 4.73
N THR A 115 1.49 8.56 5.91
CA THR A 115 0.41 8.40 6.90
C THR A 115 -0.06 9.74 7.47
N LEU A 116 0.33 10.88 6.85
CA LEU A 116 -0.16 12.19 7.23
C LEU A 116 -1.66 12.32 6.91
N PRO A 117 -2.44 12.92 7.80
CA PRO A 117 -3.82 13.28 7.50
C PRO A 117 -3.91 14.13 6.24
N GLY A 118 -4.92 13.85 5.40
CA GLY A 118 -5.24 14.65 4.23
C GLY A 118 -6.73 14.99 4.22
N TYR A 119 -7.10 16.08 3.57
CA TYR A 119 -8.49 16.53 3.46
C TYR A 119 -9.23 16.69 4.82
N GLY A 120 -8.50 16.97 5.90
CA GLY A 120 -9.07 17.02 7.25
C GLY A 120 -9.46 15.65 7.84
N ILE A 121 -9.10 14.54 7.21
CA ILE A 121 -9.43 13.17 7.65
C ILE A 121 -8.27 12.62 8.47
N ASP A 122 -8.50 12.30 9.76
CA ASP A 122 -7.62 11.45 10.57
C ASP A 122 -7.94 9.98 10.25
N TYR A 123 -7.36 9.49 9.17
CA TYR A 123 -7.73 8.21 8.56
C TYR A 123 -7.01 6.99 9.12
N TRP A 124 -5.97 7.18 9.93
CA TRP A 124 -5.23 6.02 10.43
C TRP A 124 -6.08 5.20 11.41
N PRO A 125 -6.32 3.91 11.14
CA PRO A 125 -7.23 3.10 11.95
C PRO A 125 -6.57 2.77 13.31
N LYS A 126 -7.04 3.42 14.37
CA LYS A 126 -6.43 3.34 15.72
C LYS A 126 -6.62 1.97 16.38
N ASP A 127 -7.73 1.30 16.05
CA ASP A 127 -8.11 0.01 16.64
C ASP A 127 -7.77 -1.18 15.73
N ALA A 128 -7.23 -0.93 14.55
CA ALA A 128 -6.87 -1.99 13.63
C ALA A 128 -5.64 -2.77 14.10
N THR A 129 -5.64 -4.04 13.79
CA THR A 129 -4.46 -4.90 13.90
C THR A 129 -3.49 -4.60 12.76
N ILE A 130 -2.28 -4.16 13.07
CA ILE A 130 -1.27 -3.83 12.06
C ILE A 130 -0.28 -4.98 11.94
N ILE A 131 -0.15 -5.52 10.73
CA ILE A 131 0.87 -6.48 10.32
C ILE A 131 1.87 -5.70 9.46
N GLN A 132 3.13 -5.62 9.87
CA GLN A 132 4.16 -4.91 9.11
C GLN A 132 5.23 -5.87 8.63
N VAL A 133 5.53 -5.79 7.33
CA VAL A 133 6.58 -6.55 6.65
C VAL A 133 7.66 -5.57 6.17
N ASP A 134 8.87 -5.71 6.65
CA ASP A 134 10.04 -4.94 6.20
C ASP A 134 11.28 -5.83 6.25
N MET A 135 12.24 -5.62 5.34
CA MET A 135 13.53 -6.32 5.37
C MET A 135 14.43 -5.83 6.51
N ASN A 136 14.21 -4.62 7.01
CA ASN A 136 14.97 -4.05 8.12
C ASN A 136 14.14 -4.11 9.40
N ALA A 137 14.59 -4.95 10.35
CA ALA A 137 13.93 -5.12 11.65
C ALA A 137 13.78 -3.80 12.43
N ASP A 138 14.74 -2.88 12.30
CA ASP A 138 14.73 -1.58 13.02
C ASP A 138 13.60 -0.65 12.55
N ARG A 139 12.99 -0.93 11.39
CA ARG A 139 11.87 -0.16 10.85
C ARG A 139 10.51 -0.67 11.28
N ILE A 140 10.46 -1.90 11.81
CA ILE A 140 9.22 -2.53 12.26
C ILE A 140 8.79 -1.90 13.59
N GLY A 141 7.58 -1.34 13.62
CA GLY A 141 7.04 -0.68 14.80
C GLY A 141 7.63 0.69 15.12
N LEU A 142 8.51 1.24 14.26
CA LEU A 142 9.20 2.52 14.52
C LEU A 142 8.24 3.71 14.59
N THR A 143 7.23 3.76 13.73
CA THR A 143 6.34 4.94 13.57
C THR A 143 4.90 4.68 13.99
N LYS A 144 4.48 3.44 13.96
CA LYS A 144 3.12 3.01 14.31
C LYS A 144 3.18 1.78 15.20
N LYS A 145 2.21 1.63 16.09
CA LYS A 145 2.07 0.41 16.88
C LYS A 145 1.77 -0.77 15.94
N VAL A 146 2.59 -1.81 16.01
CA VAL A 146 2.48 -3.02 15.19
C VAL A 146 2.12 -4.21 16.07
N THR A 147 1.18 -5.02 15.63
CA THR A 147 0.75 -6.24 16.34
C THR A 147 1.60 -7.44 15.91
N VAL A 148 1.87 -7.56 14.60
CA VAL A 148 2.71 -8.62 14.05
C VAL A 148 3.78 -7.99 13.17
N GLY A 149 5.04 -8.08 13.60
CA GLY A 149 6.21 -7.66 12.81
C GLY A 149 6.83 -8.85 12.10
N ILE A 150 7.06 -8.74 10.81
CA ILE A 150 7.70 -9.77 9.99
C ILE A 150 8.94 -9.18 9.32
N CYS A 151 10.13 -9.59 9.78
CA CYS A 151 11.37 -9.22 9.13
C CYS A 151 11.61 -10.18 7.95
N GLY A 152 11.47 -9.68 6.73
CA GLY A 152 11.61 -10.51 5.53
C GLY A 152 11.35 -9.76 4.23
N ASP A 153 11.71 -10.40 3.13
CA ASP A 153 11.45 -9.92 1.77
C ASP A 153 9.95 -9.94 1.47
N ALA A 154 9.44 -8.85 0.89
CA ALA A 154 8.01 -8.68 0.64
C ALA A 154 7.41 -9.80 -0.23
N LYS A 155 8.15 -10.27 -1.25
CA LYS A 155 7.72 -11.36 -2.13
C LYS A 155 7.62 -12.67 -1.39
N MET A 156 8.68 -13.05 -0.69
CA MET A 156 8.73 -14.29 0.06
C MET A 156 7.66 -14.34 1.14
N VAL A 157 7.48 -13.26 1.88
CA VAL A 157 6.48 -13.17 2.95
C VAL A 157 5.06 -13.20 2.37
N ALA A 158 4.80 -12.47 1.26
CA ALA A 158 3.50 -12.49 0.60
C ALA A 158 3.12 -13.91 0.14
N GLN A 159 4.07 -14.63 -0.46
CA GLN A 159 3.87 -16.04 -0.88
C GLN A 159 3.62 -16.96 0.31
N GLN A 160 4.37 -16.80 1.41
CA GLN A 160 4.18 -17.59 2.63
C GLN A 160 2.81 -17.33 3.25
N ILE A 161 2.38 -16.07 3.34
CA ILE A 161 1.04 -15.72 3.84
C ILE A 161 -0.03 -16.33 2.94
N LEU A 162 0.09 -16.18 1.61
CA LEU A 162 -0.86 -16.71 0.65
C LEU A 162 -1.07 -18.22 0.77
N GLN A 163 0.01 -18.98 0.99
CA GLN A 163 -0.04 -20.43 1.21
C GLN A 163 -0.73 -20.82 2.52
N LYS A 164 -0.75 -19.92 3.51
CA LYS A 164 -1.28 -20.16 4.85
C LYS A 164 -2.69 -19.62 5.06
N LEU A 165 -3.19 -18.76 4.14
CA LEU A 165 -4.56 -18.27 4.21
C LEU A 165 -5.55 -19.43 4.18
N SER A 166 -6.61 -19.33 5.00
CA SER A 166 -7.70 -20.29 4.97
C SER A 166 -8.44 -20.26 3.62
N SER A 167 -9.13 -21.36 3.30
CA SER A 167 -9.90 -21.46 2.04
C SER A 167 -10.96 -20.38 1.92
N ASN A 168 -11.55 -19.98 3.04
CA ASN A 168 -12.59 -18.95 3.16
C ASN A 168 -12.04 -17.56 3.54
N ALA A 169 -10.72 -17.34 3.46
CA ALA A 169 -10.14 -16.01 3.68
C ALA A 169 -10.74 -15.00 2.69
N GLY A 170 -11.12 -13.84 3.21
CA GLY A 170 -11.78 -12.79 2.44
C GLY A 170 -13.31 -12.92 2.35
N ASP A 171 -13.93 -14.04 2.76
CA ASP A 171 -15.39 -14.21 2.68
C ASP A 171 -16.14 -13.37 3.71
N ASN A 172 -15.53 -13.15 4.88
CA ASN A 172 -16.13 -12.37 5.94
C ASN A 172 -16.34 -10.91 5.53
N GLY A 173 -17.59 -10.45 5.45
CA GLY A 173 -17.92 -9.09 5.05
C GLY A 173 -17.66 -8.76 3.56
N ARG A 174 -17.48 -9.77 2.70
CA ARG A 174 -17.07 -9.62 1.29
C ARG A 174 -17.95 -8.66 0.51
N GLU A 175 -19.26 -8.88 0.52
CA GLU A 175 -20.16 -8.08 -0.31
C GLU A 175 -20.26 -6.63 0.16
N ASP A 176 -20.33 -6.40 1.48
CA ASP A 176 -20.33 -5.05 2.05
C ASP A 176 -19.03 -4.33 1.71
N ARG A 177 -17.90 -5.02 1.79
CA ARG A 177 -16.58 -4.49 1.46
C ARG A 177 -16.48 -4.13 -0.03
N LYS A 178 -16.90 -5.00 -0.93
CA LYS A 178 -16.91 -4.73 -2.38
C LYS A 178 -17.78 -3.52 -2.72
N ASN A 179 -18.97 -3.47 -2.16
CA ASN A 179 -19.89 -2.35 -2.37
C ASN A 179 -19.29 -1.04 -1.86
N LEU A 180 -18.68 -1.05 -0.68
CA LEU A 180 -18.04 0.13 -0.11
C LEU A 180 -16.85 0.60 -0.94
N ILE A 181 -15.98 -0.32 -1.39
CA ILE A 181 -14.85 0.00 -2.28
C ILE A 181 -15.37 0.67 -3.56
N HIS A 182 -16.36 0.08 -4.20
CA HIS A 182 -16.92 0.62 -5.44
C HIS A 182 -17.53 2.01 -5.24
N GLN A 183 -18.36 2.18 -4.21
CA GLN A 183 -19.00 3.46 -3.90
C GLN A 183 -17.98 4.57 -3.60
N THR A 184 -16.99 4.26 -2.76
CA THR A 184 -15.98 5.23 -2.35
C THR A 184 -15.08 5.64 -3.52
N LYS A 185 -14.67 4.68 -4.37
CA LYS A 185 -13.89 4.97 -5.59
C LYS A 185 -14.70 5.82 -6.58
N SER A 186 -15.96 5.46 -6.80
CA SER A 186 -16.83 6.19 -7.74
C SER A 186 -17.07 7.62 -7.27
N ALA A 187 -17.32 7.85 -5.99
CA ALA A 187 -17.49 9.19 -5.44
C ALA A 187 -16.21 10.04 -5.57
N TRP A 188 -15.04 9.43 -5.31
CA TRP A 188 -13.77 10.12 -5.49
C TRP A 188 -13.49 10.46 -6.97
N LEU A 189 -13.74 9.53 -7.88
CA LEU A 189 -13.59 9.77 -9.31
C LEU A 189 -14.51 10.90 -9.80
N GLN A 190 -15.77 10.93 -9.34
CA GLN A 190 -16.69 12.02 -9.66
C GLN A 190 -16.16 13.37 -9.16
N THR A 191 -15.58 13.42 -7.96
CA THR A 191 -14.96 14.63 -7.43
C THR A 191 -13.81 15.10 -8.32
N LEU A 192 -12.93 14.19 -8.74
CA LEU A 192 -11.80 14.52 -9.62
C LEU A 192 -12.30 15.01 -10.99
N THR A 193 -13.28 14.32 -11.58
CA THR A 193 -13.85 14.72 -12.88
C THR A 193 -14.55 16.08 -12.81
N SER A 194 -15.16 16.44 -11.68
CA SER A 194 -15.76 17.77 -11.53
C SER A 194 -14.73 18.90 -11.52
N LEU A 195 -13.51 18.63 -11.06
CA LEU A 195 -12.42 19.61 -11.08
C LEU A 195 -11.87 19.84 -12.50
N ASP A 196 -11.96 18.82 -13.38
CA ASP A 196 -11.52 18.94 -14.78
C ASP A 196 -12.38 19.93 -15.61
N HIS A 197 -13.58 20.27 -15.12
CA HIS A 197 -14.53 21.15 -15.81
C HIS A 197 -14.55 22.58 -15.29
N GLU A 198 -13.89 22.89 -14.17
CA GLU A 198 -13.88 24.23 -13.59
C GLU A 198 -12.91 25.21 -14.26
N ASP A 199 -11.94 24.67 -15.04
CA ASP A 199 -10.95 25.48 -15.76
C ASP A 199 -10.99 25.21 -17.26
N ASP A 200 -12.04 25.68 -17.94
CA ASP A 200 -12.07 25.84 -19.40
C ASP A 200 -11.16 27.01 -19.89
N ASP A 201 -10.19 27.42 -19.11
CA ASP A 201 -9.15 28.34 -19.55
C ASP A 201 -8.11 27.59 -20.37
N PRO A 202 -8.05 27.75 -21.71
CA PRO A 202 -7.11 27.03 -22.57
C PRO A 202 -5.64 27.36 -22.28
N GLY A 203 -5.37 28.22 -21.31
CA GLY A 203 -4.03 28.56 -20.82
C GLY A 203 -3.56 27.76 -19.60
N THR A 204 -4.44 26.99 -18.95
CA THR A 204 -4.07 26.26 -17.74
C THR A 204 -3.76 24.80 -18.07
N CYS A 205 -2.49 24.44 -18.12
CA CYS A 205 -2.08 23.07 -18.31
C CYS A 205 -2.03 22.31 -16.98
N LEU A 206 -3.07 21.52 -16.68
CA LEU A 206 -3.15 20.69 -15.46
C LEU A 206 -2.07 19.60 -15.39
N LEU A 207 -1.42 19.27 -16.51
CA LEU A 207 -0.31 18.31 -16.53
C LEU A 207 0.94 18.81 -15.79
N TYR A 208 1.10 20.13 -15.59
CA TYR A 208 2.23 20.69 -14.87
C TYR A 208 2.15 20.54 -13.35
N THR A 209 1.04 20.13 -12.82
CA THR A 209 0.91 19.94 -11.36
C THR A 209 1.37 18.56 -10.90
N SER A 210 1.63 17.62 -11.81
CA SER A 210 1.92 16.23 -11.48
C SER A 210 3.36 15.78 -11.70
N ASP A 211 4.17 16.50 -12.49
CA ASP A 211 5.55 16.10 -12.76
C ASP A 211 6.50 17.29 -12.91
N ALA A 212 7.18 17.64 -11.82
CA ALA A 212 8.23 18.65 -11.78
C ALA A 212 9.49 18.24 -12.59
N ALA A 213 9.56 17.02 -13.12
CA ALA A 213 10.71 16.55 -13.89
C ALA A 213 10.68 17.04 -15.35
N ASP A 214 9.51 17.45 -15.86
CA ASP A 214 9.34 17.93 -17.24
C ASP A 214 9.49 19.45 -17.42
N GLU A 215 9.79 20.20 -16.36
CA GLU A 215 9.93 21.67 -16.42
C GLU A 215 11.11 22.17 -17.28
N GLY A 216 11.89 21.28 -17.85
CA GLY A 216 13.02 21.62 -18.73
C GLY A 216 12.68 21.78 -20.23
N HIS A 217 11.41 21.64 -20.64
CA HIS A 217 11.05 21.51 -22.04
C HIS A 217 9.95 22.48 -22.52
N CYS A 218 9.80 23.62 -21.86
CA CYS A 218 8.98 24.73 -22.38
C CYS A 218 9.82 25.89 -22.83
#